data_ab2c87f18cac44c89482129176b16046
#
_entry.id   ab2c87f18cac44c89482129176b16046
#
_cell.length_a   1.000
_cell.length_b   1.000
_cell.length_c   1.000
_cell.angle_alpha   90.00
_cell.angle_beta   90.00
_cell.angle_gamma   90.00
#
_symmetry.space_group_name_H-M   'P 1'
#
loop_
_entity.id
_entity.type
_entity.pdbx_description
1 polymer ?
#
loop_
_entity_poly.entity_id
_entity_poly.type
_entity_poly.pdbx_seq_one_letter_code
_entity_poly.pdbx_strand_id
1 'polypeptide(L)'
;MRTLLLLRGIQASGKSTWIKENNLEAYTLSADNIRLNIANPVLLEDGSYEISQKYNKVTWELLYKYLEMRMQNGDFTIIDATHSDIKLMNKYRDLANTYKYTMYCLEFDVALEEALKRNKERDNYKYVPERVIERTYETIKNNEKLPSVLKKINSIDEIINFYTADVNEYKKVIIIGDIHSCTEPLKEVLKDFSEEDLYVFVGDYFDRGIQAVETFKIMLDLLEKSNVILVEGNHENNSVKKFINDEEKYTKSFDETTLQPLLKEFELDYIKSSLKKIYKRLRQCFAFEFRGKKFLCTHGGLPLVPKLALVSAREMIKGVGRYETEIGEIYSENYKKGLCQDFIQVHGHRGINDGEYSYCLEGRVEFGGELKVLTIHNDGNIEKYRIKNDVYNRGLSIPITNSHEKIEKFQTQNDLINEMIANSFITVKECDYNLISLNFNRDAFNRKKWNDLTIKARGLFVDRDSGEVKIRSYNKFFNYGERNINLGY
;
A
#
# COMPACT_ATOMS: atom_id res chain seq x y z
N MET A 1 9.24 -2.19 0.02
CA MET A 1 9.04 -2.93 -1.28
C MET A 1 8.65 -4.36 -0.99
N ARG A 2 7.85 -4.97 -1.85
CA ARG A 2 7.47 -6.39 -1.76
C ARG A 2 8.71 -7.27 -2.00
N THR A 3 9.41 -7.60 -0.93
CA THR A 3 10.69 -8.29 -0.95
C THR A 3 10.66 -9.50 -0.03
N LEU A 4 11.04 -10.65 -0.57
CA LEU A 4 11.27 -11.88 0.17
C LEU A 4 12.75 -12.22 0.12
N LEU A 5 13.41 -12.27 1.28
CA LEU A 5 14.81 -12.65 1.41
C LEU A 5 14.91 -14.07 2.00
N LEU A 6 15.51 -14.99 1.27
CA LEU A 6 15.84 -16.31 1.74
C LEU A 6 17.29 -16.33 2.23
N LEU A 7 17.51 -16.73 3.48
CA LEU A 7 18.86 -17.00 3.99
C LEU A 7 19.21 -18.44 3.67
N ARG A 8 20.35 -18.66 3.04
CA ARG A 8 20.83 -20.00 2.66
C ARG A 8 22.17 -20.30 3.30
N GLY A 9 22.28 -21.46 3.89
CA GLY A 9 23.52 -21.95 4.51
C GLY A 9 23.25 -23.05 5.52
N ILE A 10 24.30 -23.83 5.84
CA ILE A 10 24.20 -24.92 6.81
C ILE A 10 23.83 -24.43 8.21
N GLN A 11 23.51 -25.33 9.10
CA GLN A 11 23.32 -25.02 10.50
C GLN A 11 24.63 -24.45 11.07
N ALA A 12 24.55 -23.56 12.04
CA ALA A 12 25.68 -22.84 12.64
C ALA A 12 26.52 -21.97 11.67
N SER A 13 26.00 -21.66 10.46
CA SER A 13 26.69 -20.77 9.50
C SER A 13 26.61 -19.27 9.86
N GLY A 14 25.94 -18.89 10.94
CA GLY A 14 25.85 -17.49 11.38
C GLY A 14 24.57 -16.74 10.99
N LYS A 15 23.62 -17.36 10.28
CA LYS A 15 22.34 -16.73 9.83
C LYS A 15 21.61 -16.00 10.96
N SER A 16 21.34 -16.70 12.06
CA SER A 16 20.58 -16.12 13.17
C SER A 16 21.35 -15.03 13.92
N THR A 17 22.68 -15.10 13.95
CA THR A 17 23.56 -14.03 14.49
C THR A 17 23.44 -12.80 13.62
N TRP A 18 23.56 -12.95 12.29
CA TRP A 18 23.41 -11.89 11.33
C TRP A 18 22.04 -11.20 11.41
N ILE A 19 20.93 -11.95 11.61
CA ILE A 19 19.60 -11.38 11.82
C ILE A 19 19.58 -10.44 13.02
N LYS A 20 20.18 -10.87 14.14
CA LYS A 20 20.26 -10.07 15.38
C LYS A 20 21.11 -8.82 15.21
N GLU A 21 22.30 -8.96 14.64
CA GLU A 21 23.24 -7.86 14.42
C GLU A 21 22.67 -6.76 13.51
N ASN A 22 21.75 -7.13 12.61
CA ASN A 22 21.06 -6.20 11.75
C ASN A 22 19.69 -5.76 12.26
N ASN A 23 19.26 -6.16 13.48
CA ASN A 23 17.96 -5.87 14.09
C ASN A 23 16.77 -6.28 13.19
N LEU A 24 16.84 -7.48 12.60
CA LEU A 24 15.87 -7.99 11.61
C LEU A 24 14.94 -9.08 12.15
N GLU A 25 14.96 -9.35 13.47
CA GLU A 25 14.15 -10.40 14.08
C GLU A 25 12.65 -10.21 13.82
N ALA A 26 12.14 -8.98 13.90
CA ALA A 26 10.74 -8.64 13.66
C ALA A 26 10.30 -8.93 12.20
N TYR A 27 11.23 -8.94 11.26
CA TYR A 27 10.99 -9.20 9.84
C TYR A 27 11.21 -10.65 9.44
N THR A 28 11.64 -11.52 10.39
CA THR A 28 12.06 -12.89 10.11
C THR A 28 11.00 -13.91 10.51
N LEU A 29 10.75 -14.86 9.61
CA LEU A 29 10.05 -16.11 9.88
C LEU A 29 11.09 -17.21 10.01
N SER A 30 11.19 -17.84 11.18
CA SER A 30 12.12 -18.94 11.46
C SER A 30 11.36 -20.24 11.65
N ALA A 31 11.75 -21.30 10.92
CA ALA A 31 11.16 -22.61 11.08
C ALA A 31 11.40 -23.19 12.49
N ASP A 32 12.55 -22.91 13.09
CA ASP A 32 12.87 -23.38 14.43
C ASP A 32 12.05 -22.68 15.51
N ASN A 33 11.81 -21.35 15.37
CA ASN A 33 10.93 -20.63 16.27
C ASN A 33 9.48 -21.15 16.18
N ILE A 34 9.01 -21.47 14.99
CA ILE A 34 7.67 -22.06 14.82
C ILE A 34 7.60 -23.43 15.50
N ARG A 35 8.65 -24.29 15.37
CA ARG A 35 8.72 -25.57 16.10
C ARG A 35 8.62 -25.39 17.61
N LEU A 36 9.36 -24.44 18.15
CA LEU A 36 9.35 -24.12 19.59
C LEU A 36 8.00 -23.57 20.07
N ASN A 37 7.25 -22.88 19.21
CA ASN A 37 5.88 -22.46 19.52
C ASN A 37 4.86 -23.63 19.50
N ILE A 38 5.15 -24.72 18.78
CA ILE A 38 4.28 -25.91 18.69
C ILE A 38 4.58 -26.88 19.82
N ALA A 39 5.87 -27.10 20.16
CA ALA A 39 6.28 -28.09 21.15
C ALA A 39 7.57 -27.64 21.88
N ASN A 40 7.68 -28.05 23.14
CA ASN A 40 8.90 -27.87 23.91
C ASN A 40 10.05 -28.70 23.32
N PRO A 41 11.31 -28.34 23.59
CA PRO A 41 12.45 -29.18 23.31
C PRO A 41 12.30 -30.58 23.91
N VAL A 42 12.77 -31.58 23.20
CA VAL A 42 12.69 -32.99 23.60
C VAL A 42 13.97 -33.38 24.33
N LEU A 43 13.85 -34.02 25.50
CA LEU A 43 14.97 -34.60 26.23
C LEU A 43 15.40 -35.91 25.55
N LEU A 44 16.69 -36.01 25.26
CA LEU A 44 17.32 -37.20 24.67
C LEU A 44 17.91 -38.12 25.74
N GLU A 45 18.29 -39.35 25.34
CA GLU A 45 18.85 -40.39 26.21
C GLU A 45 20.19 -39.98 26.86
N ASP A 46 20.95 -39.12 26.20
CA ASP A 46 22.22 -38.58 26.69
C ASP A 46 22.06 -37.36 27.65
N GLY A 47 20.82 -37.00 27.96
CA GLY A 47 20.50 -35.87 28.80
C GLY A 47 20.51 -34.51 28.10
N SER A 48 20.79 -34.47 26.81
CA SER A 48 20.69 -33.25 26.01
C SER A 48 19.25 -32.97 25.56
N TYR A 49 19.04 -31.80 24.95
CA TYR A 49 17.74 -31.43 24.38
C TYR A 49 17.86 -31.13 22.90
N GLU A 50 16.81 -31.39 22.14
CA GLU A 50 16.73 -30.99 20.73
C GLU A 50 15.38 -30.36 20.40
N ILE A 51 15.34 -29.57 19.32
CA ILE A 51 14.10 -29.03 18.78
C ILE A 51 13.31 -30.18 18.12
N SER A 52 12.10 -30.43 18.59
CA SER A 52 11.25 -31.52 18.10
C SER A 52 11.00 -31.42 16.58
N GLN A 53 11.32 -32.48 15.88
CA GLN A 53 11.02 -32.63 14.44
C GLN A 53 9.67 -33.31 14.16
N LYS A 54 8.97 -33.76 15.21
CA LYS A 54 7.68 -34.48 15.11
C LYS A 54 6.63 -33.73 14.29
N TYR A 55 6.60 -32.42 14.43
CA TYR A 55 5.61 -31.57 13.79
C TYR A 55 6.12 -30.84 12.54
N ASN A 56 7.12 -31.40 11.86
CA ASN A 56 7.78 -30.74 10.73
C ASN A 56 6.81 -30.31 9.61
N LYS A 57 5.83 -31.15 9.27
CA LYS A 57 4.81 -30.82 8.26
C LYS A 57 3.99 -29.60 8.67
N VAL A 58 3.47 -29.57 9.91
CA VAL A 58 2.68 -28.46 10.46
C VAL A 58 3.52 -27.18 10.54
N THR A 59 4.80 -27.28 10.91
CA THR A 59 5.72 -26.14 10.93
C THR A 59 5.80 -25.44 9.58
N TRP A 60 5.96 -26.19 8.51
CA TRP A 60 6.03 -25.61 7.17
C TRP A 60 4.68 -25.08 6.69
N GLU A 61 3.56 -25.73 7.00
CA GLU A 61 2.21 -25.24 6.71
C GLU A 61 1.97 -23.88 7.40
N LEU A 62 2.35 -23.74 8.66
CA LEU A 62 2.23 -22.48 9.41
C LEU A 62 3.19 -21.41 8.85
N LEU A 63 4.43 -21.76 8.51
CA LEU A 63 5.37 -20.83 7.91
C LEU A 63 4.83 -20.26 6.60
N TYR A 64 4.28 -21.10 5.73
CA TYR A 64 3.65 -20.66 4.47
C TYR A 64 2.45 -19.78 4.72
N LYS A 65 1.61 -20.11 5.70
CA LYS A 65 0.44 -19.29 6.06
C LYS A 65 0.85 -17.91 6.60
N TYR A 66 1.87 -17.86 7.47
CA TYR A 66 2.40 -16.59 7.96
C TYR A 66 3.05 -15.77 6.84
N LEU A 67 3.79 -16.42 5.96
CA LEU A 67 4.38 -15.78 4.78
C LEU A 67 3.30 -15.18 3.88
N GLU A 68 2.23 -15.92 3.59
CA GLU A 68 1.12 -15.43 2.79
C GLU A 68 0.44 -14.21 3.42
N MET A 69 0.17 -14.25 4.74
CA MET A 69 -0.40 -13.11 5.47
C MET A 69 0.50 -11.86 5.37
N ARG A 70 1.81 -12.02 5.51
CA ARG A 70 2.78 -10.93 5.33
C ARG A 70 2.80 -10.42 3.89
N MET A 71 2.73 -11.33 2.90
CA MET A 71 2.70 -10.96 1.49
C MET A 71 1.40 -10.22 1.11
N GLN A 72 0.27 -10.58 1.69
CA GLN A 72 -0.99 -9.85 1.53
C GLN A 72 -0.88 -8.40 2.01
N ASN A 73 -0.15 -8.18 3.10
CA ASN A 73 0.12 -6.85 3.64
C ASN A 73 1.23 -6.10 2.88
N GLY A 74 2.05 -6.82 2.10
CA GLY A 74 3.19 -6.27 1.38
C GLY A 74 4.42 -6.05 2.26
N ASP A 75 4.59 -6.85 3.31
CA ASP A 75 5.68 -6.74 4.27
C ASP A 75 7.00 -7.29 3.71
N PHE A 76 8.10 -6.61 3.99
CA PHE A 76 9.43 -7.18 3.85
C PHE A 76 9.54 -8.42 4.74
N THR A 77 9.98 -9.54 4.19
CA THR A 77 10.05 -10.80 4.95
C THR A 77 11.35 -11.54 4.69
N ILE A 78 11.96 -12.02 5.75
CA ILE A 78 13.11 -12.92 5.74
C ILE A 78 12.64 -14.32 6.14
N ILE A 79 13.12 -15.34 5.46
CA ILE A 79 12.94 -16.73 5.90
C ILE A 79 14.30 -17.29 6.36
N ASP A 80 14.39 -17.59 7.67
CA ASP A 80 15.53 -18.24 8.27
C ASP A 80 15.35 -19.76 8.24
N ALA A 81 15.98 -20.38 7.25
CA ALA A 81 16.09 -21.82 7.09
C ALA A 81 17.40 -22.16 6.35
N THR A 82 17.73 -23.45 6.25
CA THR A 82 18.94 -23.86 5.53
C THR A 82 18.87 -23.65 4.02
N HIS A 83 17.67 -23.74 3.46
CA HIS A 83 17.40 -23.66 2.02
C HIS A 83 18.37 -24.51 1.17
N SER A 84 18.69 -25.70 1.68
CA SER A 84 19.60 -26.63 1.00
C SER A 84 18.98 -27.24 -0.26
N ASP A 85 17.67 -27.45 -0.28
CA ASP A 85 16.94 -28.00 -1.42
C ASP A 85 16.32 -26.90 -2.28
N ILE A 86 16.73 -26.81 -3.54
CA ILE A 86 16.22 -25.88 -4.55
C ILE A 86 14.72 -26.05 -4.79
N LYS A 87 14.20 -27.27 -4.71
CA LYS A 87 12.76 -27.54 -4.89
C LYS A 87 11.92 -26.84 -3.83
N LEU A 88 12.43 -26.74 -2.60
CA LEU A 88 11.75 -26.00 -1.53
C LEU A 88 11.74 -24.49 -1.79
N MET A 89 12.82 -23.94 -2.35
CA MET A 89 12.87 -22.53 -2.73
C MET A 89 11.85 -22.18 -3.83
N ASN A 90 11.66 -23.10 -4.80
CA ASN A 90 10.66 -22.91 -5.85
C ASN A 90 9.21 -22.82 -5.33
N LYS A 91 8.92 -23.39 -4.16
CA LYS A 91 7.57 -23.32 -3.57
C LYS A 91 7.15 -21.89 -3.21
N TYR A 92 8.10 -21.00 -2.95
CA TYR A 92 7.78 -19.61 -2.66
C TYR A 92 7.40 -18.79 -3.90
N ARG A 93 7.77 -19.30 -5.10
CA ARG A 93 7.59 -18.60 -6.38
C ARG A 93 6.13 -18.24 -6.66
N ASP A 94 5.21 -19.18 -6.40
CA ASP A 94 3.81 -18.99 -6.74
C ASP A 94 3.18 -17.90 -5.85
N LEU A 95 3.49 -17.89 -4.55
CA LEU A 95 3.09 -16.79 -3.66
C LEU A 95 3.75 -15.48 -4.07
N ALA A 96 5.05 -15.49 -4.38
CA ALA A 96 5.77 -14.29 -4.81
C ALA A 96 5.17 -13.70 -6.09
N ASN A 97 4.80 -14.53 -7.06
CA ASN A 97 4.14 -14.08 -8.29
C ASN A 97 2.74 -13.49 -8.01
N THR A 98 1.94 -14.16 -7.15
CA THR A 98 0.59 -13.70 -6.79
C THR A 98 0.62 -12.34 -6.12
N TYR A 99 1.58 -12.11 -5.22
CA TYR A 99 1.67 -10.87 -4.44
C TYR A 99 2.72 -9.88 -4.98
N LYS A 100 3.29 -10.13 -6.16
CA LYS A 100 4.28 -9.26 -6.84
C LYS A 100 5.57 -9.06 -6.02
N TYR A 101 6.05 -10.11 -5.38
CA TYR A 101 7.30 -10.07 -4.61
C TYR A 101 8.51 -10.36 -5.48
N THR A 102 9.59 -9.61 -5.23
CA THR A 102 10.92 -9.98 -5.71
C THR A 102 11.60 -10.87 -4.67
N MET A 103 12.15 -11.98 -5.14
CA MET A 103 12.81 -12.95 -4.28
C MET A 103 14.33 -12.80 -4.36
N TYR A 104 14.96 -12.73 -3.20
CA TYR A 104 16.42 -12.64 -3.05
C TYR A 104 16.96 -13.80 -2.22
N CYS A 105 18.24 -14.12 -2.41
CA CYS A 105 18.96 -15.10 -1.63
C CYS A 105 20.28 -14.50 -1.13
N LEU A 106 20.49 -14.57 0.18
CA LEU A 106 21.77 -14.27 0.83
C LEU A 106 22.37 -15.61 1.31
N GLU A 107 23.55 -15.94 0.80
CA GLU A 107 24.25 -17.19 1.12
C GLU A 107 25.26 -16.96 2.25
N PHE A 108 25.24 -17.88 3.21
CA PHE A 108 26.19 -17.96 4.32
C PHE A 108 27.13 -19.14 4.06
N ASP A 109 28.19 -18.86 3.34
CA ASP A 109 29.24 -19.86 3.08
C ASP A 109 30.21 -19.93 4.27
N VAL A 110 30.31 -21.09 4.85
CA VAL A 110 31.21 -21.37 5.98
C VAL A 110 31.79 -22.77 5.80
N ALA A 111 33.07 -22.94 6.13
CA ALA A 111 33.73 -24.26 6.10
C ALA A 111 33.01 -25.22 7.05
N LEU A 112 32.90 -26.49 6.66
CA LEU A 112 32.21 -27.52 7.43
C LEU A 112 32.79 -27.61 8.87
N GLU A 113 34.12 -27.63 8.98
CA GLU A 113 34.85 -27.74 10.27
C GLU A 113 34.51 -26.60 11.21
N GLU A 114 34.40 -25.38 10.67
CA GLU A 114 34.04 -24.20 11.46
C GLU A 114 32.55 -24.24 11.91
N ALA A 115 31.67 -24.73 11.05
CA ALA A 115 30.26 -24.90 11.42
C ALA A 115 30.08 -25.98 12.50
N LEU A 116 30.83 -27.11 12.41
CA LEU A 116 30.83 -28.16 13.43
C LEU A 116 31.36 -27.64 14.78
N LYS A 117 32.43 -26.84 14.74
CA LYS A 117 32.95 -26.16 15.94
C LYS A 117 31.93 -25.25 16.60
N ARG A 118 31.35 -24.34 15.83
CA ARG A 118 30.30 -23.40 16.33
C ARG A 118 29.06 -24.15 16.83
N ASN A 119 28.73 -25.30 16.22
CA ASN A 119 27.58 -26.09 16.66
C ASN A 119 27.75 -26.66 18.05
N LYS A 120 28.99 -27.03 18.44
CA LYS A 120 29.29 -27.49 19.82
C LYS A 120 29.16 -26.42 20.89
N GLU A 121 29.27 -25.16 20.48
CA GLU A 121 29.15 -23.98 21.37
C GLU A 121 27.71 -23.46 21.48
N ARG A 122 26.74 -24.07 20.77
CA ARG A 122 25.33 -23.65 20.76
C ARG A 122 24.62 -24.05 22.05
N ASP A 123 23.59 -23.27 22.41
CA ASP A 123 22.65 -23.62 23.47
C ASP A 123 22.17 -25.07 23.31
N ASN A 124 21.99 -25.77 24.42
CA ASN A 124 21.74 -27.20 24.50
C ASN A 124 20.69 -27.70 23.47
N TYR A 125 19.50 -27.09 23.43
CA TYR A 125 18.41 -27.49 22.53
C TYR A 125 18.61 -27.05 21.05
N LYS A 126 19.60 -26.23 20.75
CA LYS A 126 19.94 -25.78 19.39
C LYS A 126 21.08 -26.60 18.77
N TYR A 127 21.66 -27.50 19.51
CA TYR A 127 22.64 -28.42 18.97
C TYR A 127 22.01 -29.29 17.86
N VAL A 128 22.73 -29.50 16.79
CA VAL A 128 22.29 -30.32 15.66
C VAL A 128 23.27 -31.46 15.49
N PRO A 129 22.81 -32.71 15.34
CA PRO A 129 23.72 -33.85 15.11
C PRO A 129 24.65 -33.58 13.92
N GLU A 130 25.95 -33.82 14.09
CA GLU A 130 26.99 -33.53 13.07
C GLU A 130 26.65 -34.09 11.70
N ARG A 131 26.19 -35.35 11.65
CA ARG A 131 25.72 -36.00 10.40
C ARG A 131 24.66 -35.21 9.63
N VAL A 132 23.83 -34.42 10.32
CA VAL A 132 22.79 -33.59 9.67
C VAL A 132 23.43 -32.36 9.04
N ILE A 133 24.42 -31.76 9.70
CA ILE A 133 25.18 -30.63 9.17
C ILE A 133 25.97 -31.06 7.93
N GLU A 134 26.69 -32.19 8.03
CA GLU A 134 27.45 -32.78 6.91
C GLU A 134 26.55 -33.05 5.69
N ARG A 135 25.42 -33.72 5.90
CA ARG A 135 24.45 -33.97 4.84
C ARG A 135 23.91 -32.67 4.22
N THR A 136 23.64 -31.66 5.05
CA THR A 136 23.16 -30.36 4.56
C THR A 136 24.23 -29.66 3.73
N TYR A 137 25.49 -29.74 4.17
CA TYR A 137 26.64 -29.18 3.46
C TYR A 137 26.79 -29.79 2.08
N GLU A 138 26.79 -31.14 1.98
CA GLU A 138 26.84 -31.85 0.70
C GLU A 138 25.63 -31.50 -0.20
N THR A 139 24.45 -31.38 0.39
CA THR A 139 23.25 -31.01 -0.37
C THR A 139 23.37 -29.60 -0.97
N ILE A 140 23.92 -28.65 -0.22
CA ILE A 140 24.14 -27.28 -0.71
C ILE A 140 25.19 -27.25 -1.82
N LYS A 141 26.30 -27.96 -1.63
CA LYS A 141 27.36 -28.12 -2.66
C LYS A 141 26.87 -28.73 -3.96
N ASN A 142 26.03 -29.74 -3.86
CA ASN A 142 25.44 -30.38 -5.04
C ASN A 142 24.35 -29.51 -5.73
N ASN A 143 23.90 -28.45 -5.08
CA ASN A 143 22.85 -27.53 -5.56
C ASN A 143 23.36 -26.09 -5.63
N GLU A 144 24.55 -25.86 -6.19
CA GLU A 144 25.17 -24.53 -6.27
C GLU A 144 24.32 -23.53 -7.06
N LYS A 145 23.64 -23.99 -8.12
CA LYS A 145 22.88 -23.11 -9.00
C LYS A 145 21.50 -22.78 -8.38
N LEU A 146 21.32 -21.53 -8.01
CA LEU A 146 20.03 -21.02 -7.53
C LEU A 146 18.94 -21.04 -8.63
N PRO A 147 17.65 -21.21 -8.25
CA PRO A 147 16.53 -21.01 -9.18
C PRO A 147 16.60 -19.63 -9.83
N SER A 148 16.28 -19.55 -11.11
CA SER A 148 16.33 -18.27 -11.88
C SER A 148 15.41 -17.16 -11.35
N VAL A 149 14.42 -17.51 -10.55
CA VAL A 149 13.52 -16.55 -9.88
C VAL A 149 14.19 -15.83 -8.72
N LEU A 150 15.28 -16.38 -8.17
CA LEU A 150 16.02 -15.82 -7.06
C LEU A 150 17.18 -14.95 -7.56
N LYS A 151 17.26 -13.74 -7.05
CA LYS A 151 18.40 -12.85 -7.24
C LYS A 151 19.37 -13.05 -6.08
N LYS A 152 20.60 -13.48 -6.39
CA LYS A 152 21.65 -13.57 -5.37
C LYS A 152 22.09 -12.15 -4.97
N ILE A 153 22.27 -11.93 -3.68
CA ILE A 153 22.83 -10.70 -3.10
C ILE A 153 24.01 -11.07 -2.19
N ASN A 154 24.94 -10.14 -2.02
CA ASN A 154 26.09 -10.29 -1.13
C ASN A 154 25.89 -9.52 0.18
N SER A 155 25.06 -8.49 0.16
CA SER A 155 24.71 -7.70 1.34
C SER A 155 23.22 -7.33 1.32
N ILE A 156 22.63 -7.19 2.50
CA ILE A 156 21.27 -6.67 2.64
C ILE A 156 21.16 -5.22 2.12
N ASP A 157 22.26 -4.48 2.10
CA ASP A 157 22.28 -3.10 1.60
C ASP A 157 21.87 -2.99 0.14
N GLU A 158 22.05 -4.07 -0.66
CA GLU A 158 21.62 -4.11 -2.06
C GLU A 158 20.08 -4.04 -2.22
N ILE A 159 19.32 -4.39 -1.16
CA ILE A 159 17.85 -4.42 -1.20
C ILE A 159 17.18 -3.47 -0.19
N ILE A 160 17.91 -2.99 0.81
CA ILE A 160 17.46 -1.97 1.76
C ILE A 160 17.73 -0.58 1.21
N ASN A 161 18.91 -0.37 0.62
CA ASN A 161 19.25 0.86 -0.03
C ASN A 161 18.43 1.00 -1.30
N PHE A 162 17.72 2.12 -1.36
CA PHE A 162 16.72 2.35 -2.36
C PHE A 162 17.34 2.75 -3.70
N TYR A 163 16.98 2.04 -4.76
CA TYR A 163 17.38 2.43 -6.10
C TYR A 163 16.61 3.68 -6.54
N THR A 164 17.32 4.78 -6.69
CA THR A 164 16.80 6.02 -7.25
C THR A 164 17.12 6.06 -8.74
N ALA A 165 16.08 6.10 -9.57
CA ALA A 165 16.27 6.17 -11.02
C ALA A 165 16.83 7.56 -11.39
N ASP A 166 17.90 7.60 -12.19
CA ASP A 166 18.31 8.83 -12.85
C ASP A 166 17.38 9.05 -14.05
N VAL A 167 16.68 10.17 -14.07
CA VAL A 167 15.72 10.52 -15.13
C VAL A 167 16.10 11.85 -15.81
N ASN A 168 17.38 12.22 -15.75
CA ASN A 168 17.88 13.46 -16.32
C ASN A 168 17.88 13.49 -17.86
N GLU A 169 17.62 12.36 -18.52
CA GLU A 169 17.40 12.30 -19.98
C GLU A 169 16.09 12.99 -20.41
N TYR A 170 15.09 13.09 -19.53
CA TYR A 170 13.84 13.75 -19.87
C TYR A 170 13.93 15.28 -19.77
N LYS A 171 13.09 15.97 -20.55
CA LYS A 171 13.00 17.45 -20.53
C LYS A 171 12.29 17.97 -19.29
N LYS A 172 11.25 17.26 -18.85
CA LYS A 172 10.49 17.54 -17.64
C LYS A 172 9.89 16.28 -17.07
N VAL A 173 9.49 16.31 -15.80
CA VAL A 173 8.75 15.23 -15.14
C VAL A 173 7.37 15.76 -14.78
N ILE A 174 6.33 15.06 -15.23
CA ILE A 174 4.93 15.41 -15.00
C ILE A 174 4.34 14.36 -14.08
N ILE A 175 3.93 14.74 -12.88
CA ILE A 175 3.36 13.85 -11.87
C ILE A 175 1.86 14.14 -11.75
N ILE A 176 1.03 13.12 -11.95
CA ILE A 176 -0.42 13.22 -12.09
C ILE A 176 -1.08 12.55 -10.88
N GLY A 177 -2.02 13.25 -10.26
CA GLY A 177 -2.78 12.78 -9.11
C GLY A 177 -3.83 11.72 -9.44
N ASP A 178 -4.71 11.47 -8.46
CA ASP A 178 -5.77 10.47 -8.51
C ASP A 178 -6.76 10.79 -9.65
N ILE A 179 -7.06 9.77 -10.49
CA ILE A 179 -7.86 9.95 -11.72
C ILE A 179 -9.30 9.52 -11.51
N HIS A 180 -9.52 8.38 -10.84
CA HIS A 180 -10.85 7.85 -10.55
C HIS A 180 -11.81 7.86 -11.74
N SER A 181 -11.39 7.33 -12.89
CA SER A 181 -12.22 7.30 -14.12
C SER A 181 -12.77 8.70 -14.54
N CYS A 182 -12.04 9.77 -14.28
CA CYS A 182 -12.34 11.13 -14.72
C CYS A 182 -11.47 11.47 -15.93
N THR A 183 -11.96 11.14 -17.10
CA THR A 183 -11.15 11.16 -18.34
C THR A 183 -10.93 12.56 -18.89
N GLU A 184 -11.89 13.47 -18.76
CA GLU A 184 -11.77 14.79 -19.39
C GLU A 184 -10.58 15.60 -18.85
N PRO A 185 -10.39 15.75 -17.53
CA PRO A 185 -9.19 16.42 -17.04
C PRO A 185 -7.89 15.64 -17.37
N LEU A 186 -7.95 14.31 -17.46
CA LEU A 186 -6.80 13.50 -17.87
C LEU A 186 -6.41 13.76 -19.34
N LYS A 187 -7.39 13.85 -20.26
CA LYS A 187 -7.14 14.19 -21.67
C LYS A 187 -6.48 15.55 -21.82
N GLU A 188 -6.87 16.53 -21.00
CA GLU A 188 -6.25 17.85 -21.04
C GLU A 188 -4.76 17.80 -20.59
N VAL A 189 -4.42 16.97 -19.58
CA VAL A 189 -3.02 16.73 -19.20
C VAL A 189 -2.23 16.07 -20.33
N LEU A 190 -2.85 15.11 -21.02
CA LEU A 190 -2.20 14.30 -22.07
C LEU A 190 -2.26 14.94 -23.46
N LYS A 191 -2.88 16.12 -23.62
CA LYS A 191 -3.05 16.80 -24.90
C LYS A 191 -1.71 17.05 -25.61
N ASP A 192 -0.70 17.45 -24.86
CA ASP A 192 0.65 17.72 -25.32
C ASP A 192 1.61 16.58 -24.92
N PHE A 193 1.16 15.33 -24.97
CA PHE A 193 1.98 14.17 -24.61
C PHE A 193 3.23 14.10 -25.47
N SER A 194 4.38 14.00 -24.82
CA SER A 194 5.71 13.93 -25.48
C SER A 194 6.50 12.75 -24.93
N GLU A 195 7.17 12.02 -25.81
CA GLU A 195 8.11 10.96 -25.40
C GLU A 195 9.40 11.52 -24.78
N GLU A 196 9.67 12.82 -24.90
CA GLU A 196 10.79 13.50 -24.28
C GLU A 196 10.54 13.86 -22.79
N ASP A 197 9.29 13.72 -22.31
CA ASP A 197 8.87 14.00 -20.94
C ASP A 197 8.59 12.69 -20.19
N LEU A 198 8.84 12.66 -18.88
CA LEU A 198 8.48 11.54 -18.04
C LEU A 198 7.12 11.79 -17.38
N TYR A 199 6.20 10.85 -17.50
CA TYR A 199 4.89 10.89 -16.83
C TYR A 199 4.83 9.91 -15.69
N VAL A 200 4.52 10.39 -14.49
CA VAL A 200 4.37 9.57 -13.28
C VAL A 200 2.97 9.72 -12.72
N PHE A 201 2.23 8.64 -12.63
CA PHE A 201 0.89 8.62 -12.09
C PHE A 201 0.94 8.06 -10.66
N VAL A 202 0.30 8.73 -9.70
CA VAL A 202 0.39 8.33 -8.29
C VAL A 202 -0.69 7.34 -7.83
N GLY A 203 -1.51 6.81 -8.74
CA GLY A 203 -2.48 5.74 -8.45
C GLY A 203 -3.94 6.14 -8.60
N ASP A 204 -4.83 5.23 -8.19
CA ASP A 204 -6.29 5.37 -8.24
C ASP A 204 -6.83 5.75 -9.63
N TYR A 205 -6.59 4.86 -10.60
CA TYR A 205 -6.99 5.07 -12.00
C TYR A 205 -8.48 4.88 -12.24
N PHE A 206 -9.07 3.87 -11.55
CA PHE A 206 -10.44 3.42 -11.73
C PHE A 206 -11.29 3.69 -10.50
N ASP A 207 -12.59 3.35 -10.63
CA ASP A 207 -13.55 3.43 -9.53
C ASP A 207 -14.11 4.83 -9.30
N ARG A 208 -15.38 4.93 -8.92
CA ARG A 208 -16.15 6.13 -8.57
C ARG A 208 -16.57 7.02 -9.74
N GLY A 209 -15.68 7.40 -10.63
CA GLY A 209 -16.02 8.25 -11.79
C GLY A 209 -16.86 7.54 -12.84
N ILE A 210 -17.37 8.30 -13.81
CA ILE A 210 -18.36 7.80 -14.77
C ILE A 210 -17.80 7.50 -16.18
N GLN A 211 -16.50 7.68 -16.37
CA GLN A 211 -15.84 7.54 -17.68
C GLN A 211 -14.86 6.35 -17.70
N ALA A 212 -15.26 5.23 -17.07
CA ALA A 212 -14.38 4.07 -16.90
C ALA A 212 -13.89 3.46 -18.22
N VAL A 213 -14.73 3.46 -19.26
CA VAL A 213 -14.40 2.89 -20.58
C VAL A 213 -13.29 3.68 -21.26
N GLU A 214 -13.41 4.99 -21.29
CA GLU A 214 -12.41 5.88 -21.87
C GLU A 214 -11.10 5.83 -21.09
N THR A 215 -11.18 5.88 -19.75
CA THR A 215 -10.01 5.72 -18.89
C THR A 215 -9.32 4.38 -19.14
N PHE A 216 -10.07 3.29 -19.27
CA PHE A 216 -9.53 1.97 -19.54
C PHE A 216 -8.76 1.93 -20.87
N LYS A 217 -9.31 2.54 -21.95
CA LYS A 217 -8.63 2.65 -23.24
C LYS A 217 -7.34 3.45 -23.14
N ILE A 218 -7.38 4.62 -22.49
CA ILE A 218 -6.18 5.46 -22.28
C ILE A 218 -5.12 4.70 -21.48
N MET A 219 -5.50 4.01 -20.41
CA MET A 219 -4.55 3.25 -19.61
C MET A 219 -3.87 2.13 -20.39
N LEU A 220 -4.59 1.48 -21.32
CA LEU A 220 -4.00 0.47 -22.22
C LEU A 220 -2.99 1.11 -23.20
N ASP A 221 -3.30 2.27 -23.75
CA ASP A 221 -2.39 3.00 -24.65
C ASP A 221 -1.12 3.45 -23.89
N LEU A 222 -1.26 3.90 -22.65
CA LEU A 222 -0.14 4.29 -21.81
C LEU A 222 0.78 3.12 -21.42
N LEU A 223 0.30 1.87 -21.45
CA LEU A 223 1.16 0.70 -21.19
C LEU A 223 2.25 0.52 -22.27
N GLU A 224 1.99 0.96 -23.49
CA GLU A 224 2.94 0.86 -24.60
C GLU A 224 4.02 1.94 -24.56
N LYS A 225 3.92 2.90 -23.64
CA LYS A 225 4.85 4.02 -23.49
C LYS A 225 5.93 3.70 -22.46
N SER A 226 7.20 3.88 -22.86
CA SER A 226 8.38 3.65 -22.00
C SER A 226 8.58 4.75 -20.96
N ASN A 227 8.13 5.95 -21.29
CA ASN A 227 8.23 7.17 -20.47
C ASN A 227 7.03 7.37 -19.52
N VAL A 228 6.28 6.28 -19.23
CA VAL A 228 5.15 6.29 -18.30
C VAL A 228 5.42 5.36 -17.13
N ILE A 229 5.32 5.90 -15.93
CA ILE A 229 5.42 5.19 -14.66
C ILE A 229 4.07 5.21 -13.96
N LEU A 230 3.60 4.04 -13.56
CA LEU A 230 2.33 3.86 -12.89
C LEU A 230 2.55 3.39 -11.45
N VAL A 231 2.09 4.16 -10.46
CA VAL A 231 2.11 3.77 -9.04
C VAL A 231 0.78 3.11 -8.68
N GLU A 232 0.80 2.15 -7.79
CA GLU A 232 -0.38 1.38 -7.36
C GLU A 232 -1.18 2.17 -6.33
N GLY A 233 -2.45 2.45 -6.63
CA GLY A 233 -3.40 3.06 -5.72
C GLY A 233 -4.13 2.04 -4.84
N ASN A 234 -4.87 2.53 -3.84
CA ASN A 234 -5.63 1.63 -2.97
C ASN A 234 -6.85 1.03 -3.68
N HIS A 235 -7.40 1.69 -4.71
CA HIS A 235 -8.49 1.13 -5.52
C HIS A 235 -8.01 -0.03 -6.38
N GLU A 236 -6.83 0.05 -6.98
CA GLU A 236 -6.22 -1.08 -7.68
C GLU A 236 -5.90 -2.24 -6.74
N ASN A 237 -5.40 -1.95 -5.55
CA ASN A 237 -5.06 -2.98 -4.56
C ASN A 237 -6.31 -3.66 -3.97
N ASN A 238 -7.37 -2.90 -3.70
CA ASN A 238 -8.59 -3.43 -3.07
C ASN A 238 -9.56 -4.10 -4.07
N SER A 239 -9.59 -3.65 -5.32
CA SER A 239 -10.61 -4.06 -6.29
C SER A 239 -10.02 -4.74 -7.52
N VAL A 240 -9.18 -4.04 -8.29
CA VAL A 240 -8.60 -4.62 -9.52
C VAL A 240 -7.83 -5.90 -9.22
N LYS A 241 -6.94 -5.88 -8.22
CA LYS A 241 -6.17 -7.06 -7.79
C LYS A 241 -7.07 -8.24 -7.45
N LYS A 242 -8.13 -8.01 -6.67
CA LYS A 242 -9.05 -9.07 -6.26
C LYS A 242 -9.82 -9.63 -7.44
N PHE A 243 -10.32 -8.76 -8.32
CA PHE A 243 -11.04 -9.16 -9.52
C PHE A 243 -10.18 -10.04 -10.46
N ILE A 244 -8.94 -9.64 -10.73
CA ILE A 244 -8.05 -10.41 -11.62
C ILE A 244 -7.56 -11.74 -11.03
N ASN A 245 -7.63 -11.89 -9.70
CA ASN A 245 -7.25 -13.09 -8.96
C ASN A 245 -8.45 -14.00 -8.60
N ASP A 246 -9.66 -13.71 -9.11
CA ASP A 246 -10.89 -14.46 -8.79
C ASP A 246 -11.23 -14.47 -7.28
N GLU A 247 -10.82 -13.44 -6.53
CA GLU A 247 -11.22 -13.30 -5.15
C GLU A 247 -12.68 -12.82 -5.08
N GLU A 248 -13.50 -13.45 -4.25
CA GLU A 248 -14.95 -13.23 -4.17
C GLU A 248 -15.38 -11.82 -3.74
N LYS A 249 -14.46 -10.93 -3.33
CA LYS A 249 -14.82 -9.65 -2.68
C LYS A 249 -14.00 -8.46 -3.16
N TYR A 250 -14.28 -7.97 -4.35
CA TYR A 250 -13.95 -6.60 -4.73
C TYR A 250 -15.04 -5.61 -4.28
N THR A 251 -14.80 -4.32 -4.37
CA THR A 251 -15.73 -3.31 -3.83
C THR A 251 -16.97 -3.16 -4.72
N LYS A 252 -18.13 -2.87 -4.11
CA LYS A 252 -19.37 -2.58 -4.83
C LYS A 252 -19.19 -1.39 -5.78
N SER A 253 -18.45 -0.37 -5.36
CA SER A 253 -18.13 0.78 -6.20
C SER A 253 -17.40 0.38 -7.48
N PHE A 254 -16.38 -0.49 -7.40
CA PHE A 254 -15.67 -1.00 -8.57
C PHE A 254 -16.60 -1.78 -9.51
N ASP A 255 -17.49 -2.61 -8.97
CA ASP A 255 -18.47 -3.32 -9.78
C ASP A 255 -19.35 -2.32 -10.56
N GLU A 256 -19.99 -1.40 -9.85
CA GLU A 256 -20.97 -0.47 -10.41
C GLU A 256 -20.35 0.59 -11.35
N THR A 257 -19.19 1.14 -11.00
CA THR A 257 -18.60 2.29 -11.70
C THR A 257 -17.49 1.92 -12.68
N THR A 258 -16.94 0.70 -12.58
CA THR A 258 -15.87 0.25 -13.49
C THR A 258 -16.27 -1.00 -14.25
N LEU A 259 -16.57 -2.11 -13.57
CA LEU A 259 -16.78 -3.41 -14.23
C LEU A 259 -18.04 -3.42 -15.10
N GLN A 260 -19.20 -3.00 -14.57
CA GLN A 260 -20.45 -2.99 -15.33
C GLN A 260 -20.41 -2.08 -16.57
N PRO A 261 -19.83 -0.85 -16.51
CA PRO A 261 -19.59 -0.07 -17.72
C PRO A 261 -18.69 -0.77 -18.76
N LEU A 262 -17.59 -1.42 -18.32
CA LEU A 262 -16.70 -2.13 -19.22
C LEU A 262 -17.38 -3.34 -19.90
N LEU A 263 -18.21 -4.08 -19.16
CA LEU A 263 -18.96 -5.24 -19.68
C LEU A 263 -19.99 -4.88 -20.76
N LYS A 264 -20.35 -3.61 -20.92
CA LYS A 264 -21.22 -3.14 -22.02
C LYS A 264 -20.47 -3.04 -23.35
N GLU A 265 -19.14 -2.92 -23.32
CA GLU A 265 -18.31 -2.73 -24.52
C GLU A 265 -17.34 -3.88 -24.79
N PHE A 266 -16.95 -4.64 -23.76
CA PHE A 266 -15.91 -5.65 -23.84
C PHE A 266 -16.31 -6.96 -23.19
N GLU A 267 -15.77 -8.06 -23.70
CA GLU A 267 -15.90 -9.38 -23.10
C GLU A 267 -15.13 -9.49 -21.78
N LEU A 268 -15.65 -10.26 -20.83
CA LEU A 268 -15.09 -10.43 -19.49
C LEU A 268 -13.60 -10.84 -19.49
N ASP A 269 -13.26 -11.81 -20.35
CA ASP A 269 -11.88 -12.32 -20.44
C ASP A 269 -10.91 -11.24 -20.97
N TYR A 270 -11.38 -10.40 -21.91
CA TYR A 270 -10.59 -9.27 -22.39
C TYR A 270 -10.38 -8.25 -21.29
N ILE A 271 -11.43 -7.88 -20.53
CA ILE A 271 -11.32 -6.96 -19.39
C ILE A 271 -10.33 -7.50 -18.38
N LYS A 272 -10.49 -8.76 -17.98
CA LYS A 272 -9.63 -9.40 -16.97
C LYS A 272 -8.17 -9.47 -17.41
N SER A 273 -7.91 -9.88 -18.65
CA SER A 273 -6.55 -9.97 -19.19
C SER A 273 -5.89 -8.59 -19.30
N SER A 274 -6.64 -7.57 -19.69
CA SER A 274 -6.17 -6.19 -19.81
C SER A 274 -5.90 -5.55 -18.47
N LEU A 275 -6.82 -5.66 -17.50
CA LEU A 275 -6.58 -5.21 -16.13
C LEU A 275 -5.39 -5.92 -15.49
N LYS A 276 -5.17 -7.19 -15.81
CA LYS A 276 -3.97 -7.93 -15.37
C LYS A 276 -2.69 -7.35 -15.96
N LYS A 277 -2.69 -6.90 -17.22
CA LYS A 277 -1.54 -6.21 -17.84
C LYS A 277 -1.28 -4.87 -17.14
N ILE A 278 -2.32 -4.05 -16.92
CA ILE A 278 -2.22 -2.79 -16.18
C ILE A 278 -1.63 -3.07 -14.78
N TYR A 279 -2.26 -3.96 -14.01
CA TYR A 279 -1.84 -4.25 -12.64
C TYR A 279 -0.38 -4.72 -12.53
N LYS A 280 0.11 -5.49 -13.51
CA LYS A 280 1.51 -5.94 -13.56
C LYS A 280 2.50 -4.77 -13.68
N ARG A 281 2.14 -3.69 -14.38
CA ARG A 281 2.99 -2.50 -14.57
C ARG A 281 3.02 -1.59 -13.34
N LEU A 282 2.03 -1.69 -12.45
CA LEU A 282 1.96 -0.84 -11.25
C LEU A 282 3.14 -1.10 -10.32
N ARG A 283 3.74 -0.03 -9.82
CA ARG A 283 4.80 -0.03 -8.79
C ARG A 283 4.25 0.43 -7.46
N GLN A 284 4.78 -0.06 -6.33
CA GLN A 284 4.38 0.40 -4.99
C GLN A 284 4.78 1.85 -4.72
N CYS A 285 5.87 2.27 -5.35
CA CYS A 285 6.43 3.61 -5.30
C CYS A 285 7.37 3.81 -6.46
N PHE A 286 7.75 5.04 -6.72
CA PHE A 286 8.79 5.38 -7.66
C PHE A 286 9.68 6.48 -7.07
N ALA A 287 10.97 6.19 -6.94
CA ALA A 287 11.95 7.19 -6.56
C ALA A 287 12.86 7.51 -7.73
N PHE A 288 13.18 8.77 -7.87
CA PHE A 288 14.01 9.26 -8.95
C PHE A 288 14.80 10.50 -8.53
N GLU A 289 15.85 10.74 -9.27
CA GLU A 289 16.63 11.96 -9.21
C GLU A 289 16.46 12.74 -10.53
N PHE A 290 16.12 14.01 -10.39
CA PHE A 290 16.00 14.93 -11.51
C PHE A 290 16.54 16.30 -11.13
N ARG A 291 17.49 16.81 -11.93
CA ARG A 291 18.14 18.11 -11.74
C ARG A 291 18.70 18.30 -10.31
N GLY A 292 19.36 17.26 -9.79
CA GLY A 292 20.00 17.28 -8.48
C GLY A 292 19.05 17.21 -7.27
N LYS A 293 17.74 16.99 -7.49
CA LYS A 293 16.74 16.77 -6.44
C LYS A 293 16.23 15.35 -6.50
N LYS A 294 16.02 14.73 -5.32
CA LYS A 294 15.45 13.40 -5.20
C LYS A 294 13.96 13.48 -4.90
N PHE A 295 13.19 12.67 -5.58
CA PHE A 295 11.74 12.59 -5.41
C PHE A 295 11.29 11.18 -5.09
N LEU A 296 10.27 11.06 -4.24
CA LEU A 296 9.62 9.81 -3.92
C LEU A 296 8.12 9.94 -4.17
N CYS A 297 7.61 9.19 -5.16
CA CYS A 297 6.19 9.08 -5.44
C CYS A 297 5.64 7.82 -4.78
N THR A 298 4.64 7.99 -3.92
CA THR A 298 3.80 6.94 -3.34
C THR A 298 2.34 7.31 -3.52
N HIS A 299 1.40 6.36 -3.38
CA HIS A 299 0.00 6.76 -3.42
C HIS A 299 -0.46 7.36 -2.09
N GLY A 300 -0.14 6.71 -0.96
CA GLY A 300 -0.72 7.06 0.34
C GLY A 300 0.02 8.11 1.17
N GLY A 301 1.24 8.49 0.79
CA GLY A 301 2.10 9.36 1.59
C GLY A 301 2.67 8.69 2.85
N LEU A 302 3.88 9.07 3.20
CA LEU A 302 4.61 8.55 4.36
C LEU A 302 4.96 9.70 5.32
N PRO A 303 5.11 9.45 6.62
CA PRO A 303 5.55 10.47 7.58
C PRO A 303 7.06 10.76 7.50
N LEU A 304 7.83 9.82 7.00
CA LEU A 304 9.29 9.88 6.81
C LEU A 304 9.71 8.77 5.84
N VAL A 305 10.98 8.77 5.43
CA VAL A 305 11.55 7.72 4.54
C VAL A 305 12.63 6.95 5.29
N PRO A 306 12.25 5.90 6.06
CA PRO A 306 13.23 5.01 6.68
C PRO A 306 13.89 4.13 5.62
N LYS A 307 14.41 2.98 6.01
CA LYS A 307 14.84 1.94 5.06
C LYS A 307 13.60 1.41 4.32
N LEU A 308 13.44 1.76 3.05
CA LEU A 308 12.20 1.53 2.29
C LEU A 308 11.82 0.07 2.12
N ALA A 309 12.79 -0.85 2.08
CA ALA A 309 12.50 -2.27 2.04
C ALA A 309 11.70 -2.76 3.26
N LEU A 310 11.81 -2.06 4.39
CA LEU A 310 11.11 -2.38 5.63
C LEU A 310 9.73 -1.72 5.74
N VAL A 311 9.41 -0.77 4.85
CA VAL A 311 8.07 -0.19 4.76
C VAL A 311 7.17 -1.13 3.96
N SER A 312 6.01 -1.47 4.49
CA SER A 312 5.06 -2.34 3.81
C SER A 312 4.48 -1.67 2.55
N ALA A 313 4.10 -2.48 1.56
CA ALA A 313 3.39 -1.94 0.39
C ALA A 313 2.04 -1.32 0.79
N ARG A 314 1.40 -1.84 1.84
CA ARG A 314 0.16 -1.27 2.38
C ARG A 314 0.35 0.17 2.87
N GLU A 315 1.46 0.43 3.57
CA GLU A 315 1.77 1.79 4.06
C GLU A 315 2.04 2.75 2.91
N MET A 316 2.74 2.31 1.87
CA MET A 316 2.98 3.12 0.67
C MET A 316 1.70 3.41 -0.12
N ILE A 317 0.75 2.45 -0.15
CA ILE A 317 -0.49 2.54 -0.93
C ILE A 317 -1.60 3.25 -0.15
N LYS A 318 -1.78 2.95 1.15
CA LYS A 318 -2.86 3.50 1.99
C LYS A 318 -2.41 4.64 2.90
N GLY A 319 -1.11 4.89 2.92
CA GLY A 319 -0.49 5.83 3.83
C GLY A 319 -0.50 5.37 5.29
N VAL A 320 0.16 6.13 6.13
CA VAL A 320 0.37 5.86 7.57
C VAL A 320 -0.50 6.78 8.40
N GLY A 321 -1.14 6.25 9.43
CA GLY A 321 -2.02 7.01 10.33
C GLY A 321 -3.47 7.06 9.87
N ARG A 322 -4.23 8.05 10.34
CA ARG A 322 -5.63 8.25 9.99
C ARG A 322 -5.73 8.99 8.67
N TYR A 323 -6.88 8.87 7.99
CA TYR A 323 -7.11 9.55 6.71
C TYR A 323 -6.97 11.08 6.83
N GLU A 324 -7.39 11.65 7.96
CA GLU A 324 -7.37 13.07 8.24
C GLU A 324 -5.99 13.61 8.70
N THR A 325 -4.99 12.75 8.77
CA THR A 325 -3.64 13.16 9.20
C THR A 325 -3.01 14.03 8.11
N GLU A 326 -2.61 15.26 8.46
CA GLU A 326 -1.87 16.17 7.56
C GLU A 326 -0.43 15.67 7.42
N ILE A 327 -0.26 14.67 6.57
CA ILE A 327 0.99 13.93 6.41
C ILE A 327 2.11 14.81 5.84
N GLY A 328 1.74 15.81 5.02
CA GLY A 328 2.69 16.73 4.39
C GLY A 328 3.48 17.58 5.41
N GLU A 329 2.81 18.06 6.45
CA GLU A 329 3.45 18.82 7.53
C GLU A 329 4.40 17.92 8.34
N ILE A 330 3.92 16.74 8.75
CA ILE A 330 4.72 15.75 9.49
C ILE A 330 5.96 15.35 8.69
N TYR A 331 5.78 15.11 7.40
CA TYR A 331 6.88 14.77 6.50
C TYR A 331 7.91 15.90 6.44
N SER A 332 7.45 17.13 6.29
CA SER A 332 8.32 18.30 6.17
C SER A 332 9.13 18.57 7.44
N GLU A 333 8.54 18.37 8.61
CA GLU A 333 9.27 18.41 9.88
C GLU A 333 10.35 17.30 9.97
N ASN A 334 10.03 16.09 9.54
CA ASN A 334 10.96 14.97 9.54
C ASN A 334 12.05 15.12 8.47
N TYR A 335 11.73 15.75 7.33
CA TYR A 335 12.72 16.10 6.32
C TYR A 335 13.79 17.04 6.89
N LYS A 336 13.38 18.09 7.60
CA LYS A 336 14.30 19.04 8.27
C LYS A 336 15.17 18.37 9.34
N LYS A 337 14.71 17.25 9.91
CA LYS A 337 15.49 16.43 10.86
C LYS A 337 16.40 15.41 10.17
N GLY A 338 16.47 15.38 8.83
CA GLY A 338 17.29 14.43 8.07
C GLY A 338 16.72 13.00 8.02
N LEU A 339 15.44 12.82 8.36
CA LEU A 339 14.80 11.50 8.42
C LEU A 339 14.14 11.05 7.11
N CYS A 340 14.30 11.82 6.03
CA CYS A 340 13.65 11.55 4.74
C CYS A 340 14.64 11.25 3.59
N GLN A 341 15.93 11.01 3.89
CA GLN A 341 16.96 10.66 2.91
C GLN A 341 17.01 11.64 1.71
N ASP A 342 16.74 12.92 1.95
CA ASP A 342 16.66 14.03 1.00
C ASP A 342 15.60 13.85 -0.11
N PHE A 343 14.63 12.96 0.07
CA PHE A 343 13.52 12.83 -0.86
C PHE A 343 12.47 13.91 -0.63
N ILE A 344 12.08 14.61 -1.69
CA ILE A 344 10.83 15.38 -1.76
C ILE A 344 9.71 14.38 -2.06
N GLN A 345 8.67 14.34 -1.23
CA GLN A 345 7.57 13.41 -1.40
C GLN A 345 6.50 13.99 -2.33
N VAL A 346 5.93 13.12 -3.20
CA VAL A 346 4.69 13.42 -3.96
C VAL A 346 3.73 12.25 -3.78
N HIS A 347 2.48 12.55 -3.42
CA HIS A 347 1.48 11.51 -3.16
C HIS A 347 0.06 11.95 -3.53
N GLY A 348 -0.87 11.00 -3.61
CA GLY A 348 -2.31 11.17 -3.77
C GLY A 348 -3.07 10.77 -2.51
N HIS A 349 -4.23 10.17 -2.69
CA HIS A 349 -5.06 9.44 -1.74
C HIS A 349 -5.64 10.27 -0.59
N ARG A 350 -4.89 11.10 0.10
CA ARG A 350 -5.32 11.74 1.34
C ARG A 350 -4.59 13.03 1.64
N GLY A 351 -5.22 13.81 2.52
CA GLY A 351 -4.78 15.16 2.79
C GLY A 351 -5.24 16.10 1.69
N ILE A 352 -5.13 17.37 1.93
CA ILE A 352 -5.46 18.42 0.95
C ILE A 352 -4.33 19.43 0.88
N ASN A 353 -3.51 19.50 1.92
CA ASN A 353 -2.47 20.47 2.06
C ASN A 353 -1.12 19.92 1.68
N ASP A 354 -0.33 20.74 1.01
CA ASP A 354 1.06 20.51 0.78
C ASP A 354 1.85 20.78 2.07
N GLY A 355 2.96 20.05 2.25
CA GLY A 355 4.03 20.48 3.14
C GLY A 355 5.17 21.10 2.32
N GLU A 356 6.16 21.67 2.98
CA GLU A 356 7.31 22.28 2.32
C GLU A 356 8.11 21.28 1.45
N TYR A 357 8.17 20.00 1.89
CA TYR A 357 8.88 18.91 1.21
C TYR A 357 7.96 17.75 0.82
N SER A 358 6.65 18.00 0.78
CA SER A 358 5.65 16.98 0.44
C SER A 358 4.50 17.61 -0.34
N TYR A 359 4.23 17.11 -1.53
CA TYR A 359 3.16 17.59 -2.40
C TYR A 359 2.01 16.61 -2.43
N CYS A 360 0.80 17.09 -2.13
CA CYS A 360 -0.44 16.32 -2.18
C CYS A 360 -1.17 16.56 -3.50
N LEU A 361 -1.37 15.50 -4.28
CA LEU A 361 -2.09 15.54 -5.56
C LEU A 361 -3.51 14.96 -5.48
N GLU A 362 -4.02 14.68 -4.26
CA GLU A 362 -5.44 14.38 -4.07
C GLU A 362 -6.29 15.64 -4.30
N GLY A 363 -7.19 15.58 -5.26
CA GLY A 363 -8.02 16.72 -5.66
C GLY A 363 -9.51 16.41 -5.68
N ARG A 364 -9.92 15.19 -5.26
CA ARG A 364 -11.32 14.73 -5.25
C ARG A 364 -11.99 14.90 -6.60
N VAL A 365 -11.26 14.59 -7.65
CA VAL A 365 -11.66 14.81 -9.04
C VAL A 365 -12.98 14.11 -9.37
N GLU A 366 -13.24 12.94 -8.79
CA GLU A 366 -14.47 12.15 -8.99
C GLU A 366 -15.73 12.80 -8.41
N PHE A 367 -15.57 13.75 -7.50
CA PHE A 367 -16.67 14.52 -6.90
C PHE A 367 -16.82 15.93 -7.50
N GLY A 368 -16.28 16.15 -8.70
CA GLY A 368 -16.26 17.45 -9.34
C GLY A 368 -15.22 18.41 -8.75
N GLY A 369 -14.20 17.87 -8.10
CA GLY A 369 -13.00 18.57 -7.70
C GLY A 369 -12.05 18.81 -8.88
N GLU A 370 -10.76 18.63 -8.67
CA GLU A 370 -9.72 18.97 -9.64
C GLU A 370 -8.72 17.83 -9.78
N LEU A 371 -8.27 17.56 -11.00
CA LEU A 371 -7.08 16.74 -11.22
C LEU A 371 -5.86 17.64 -10.95
N LYS A 372 -5.09 17.30 -9.93
CA LYS A 372 -3.87 18.02 -9.59
C LYS A 372 -2.67 17.42 -10.31
N VAL A 373 -1.82 18.28 -10.82
CA VAL A 373 -0.63 17.91 -11.56
C VAL A 373 0.56 18.71 -11.05
N LEU A 374 1.69 18.06 -10.90
CA LEU A 374 2.96 18.68 -10.54
C LEU A 374 3.95 18.47 -11.67
N THR A 375 4.53 19.54 -12.19
CA THR A 375 5.57 19.50 -13.23
C THR A 375 6.89 19.96 -12.64
N ILE A 376 7.94 19.18 -12.87
CA ILE A 376 9.31 19.55 -12.55
C ILE A 376 9.99 19.88 -13.88
N HIS A 377 10.35 21.14 -14.05
CA HIS A 377 10.96 21.66 -15.27
C HIS A 377 12.45 21.39 -15.34
N ASN A 378 13.03 21.57 -16.53
CA ASN A 378 14.45 21.34 -16.80
C ASN A 378 15.39 22.24 -15.97
N ASP A 379 14.93 23.40 -15.52
CA ASP A 379 15.65 24.31 -14.63
C ASP A 379 15.52 23.94 -13.14
N GLY A 380 14.82 22.84 -12.82
CA GLY A 380 14.54 22.38 -11.45
C GLY A 380 13.40 23.14 -10.77
N ASN A 381 12.69 24.04 -11.49
CA ASN A 381 11.49 24.69 -10.98
C ASN A 381 10.34 23.68 -10.88
N ILE A 382 9.53 23.80 -9.82
CA ILE A 382 8.37 22.94 -9.55
C ILE A 382 7.12 23.79 -9.71
N GLU A 383 6.27 23.40 -10.65
CA GLU A 383 4.98 24.03 -10.91
C GLU A 383 3.86 23.06 -10.54
N LYS A 384 2.83 23.53 -9.88
CA LYS A 384 1.63 22.76 -9.57
C LYS A 384 0.42 23.46 -10.19
N TYR A 385 -0.31 22.73 -11.03
CA TYR A 385 -1.55 23.24 -11.62
C TYR A 385 -2.71 22.26 -11.40
N ARG A 386 -3.92 22.71 -11.71
CA ARG A 386 -5.17 22.01 -11.41
C ARG A 386 -6.10 22.11 -12.59
N ILE A 387 -6.76 21.00 -12.92
CA ILE A 387 -7.74 20.94 -14.00
C ILE A 387 -9.07 20.56 -13.39
N LYS A 388 -10.06 21.47 -13.48
CA LYS A 388 -11.40 21.25 -12.96
C LYS A 388 -12.09 20.09 -13.67
N ASN A 389 -12.76 19.22 -12.92
CA ASN A 389 -13.61 18.20 -13.49
C ASN A 389 -15.08 18.62 -13.47
N ASP A 390 -15.65 18.88 -14.65
CA ASP A 390 -17.06 19.22 -14.83
C ASP A 390 -17.92 18.01 -15.19
N VAL A 391 -17.28 16.85 -15.45
CA VAL A 391 -17.93 15.59 -15.86
C VAL A 391 -17.80 14.56 -14.75
N TYR A 392 -18.73 14.57 -13.81
CA TYR A 392 -18.72 13.68 -12.65
C TYR A 392 -20.12 13.20 -12.29
N ASN A 393 -20.20 12.17 -11.47
CA ASN A 393 -21.48 11.66 -10.96
C ASN A 393 -22.01 12.55 -9.84
N ARG A 394 -22.97 13.39 -10.15
CA ARG A 394 -23.60 14.32 -9.19
C ARG A 394 -24.38 13.62 -8.08
N GLY A 395 -24.76 12.35 -8.29
CA GLY A 395 -25.43 11.53 -7.26
C GLY A 395 -24.46 10.85 -6.27
N LEU A 396 -23.14 11.02 -6.43
CA LEU A 396 -22.16 10.55 -5.44
C LEU A 396 -22.19 11.45 -4.22
N SER A 397 -22.49 10.83 -3.07
CA SER A 397 -22.36 11.49 -1.78
C SER A 397 -20.90 11.72 -1.42
N ILE A 398 -20.55 12.95 -1.10
CA ILE A 398 -19.19 13.32 -0.75
C ILE A 398 -18.93 12.97 0.70
N PRO A 399 -17.84 12.22 1.01
CA PRO A 399 -17.41 12.02 2.38
C PRO A 399 -17.10 13.38 3.02
N ILE A 400 -17.71 13.70 4.14
CA ILE A 400 -17.39 14.88 4.90
C ILE A 400 -16.08 14.62 5.65
N THR A 401 -15.02 15.25 5.22
CA THR A 401 -13.70 15.18 5.84
C THR A 401 -13.33 16.53 6.44
N ASN A 402 -12.39 16.55 7.36
CA ASN A 402 -11.89 17.77 8.00
C ASN A 402 -11.42 18.79 6.95
N SER A 403 -12.02 19.94 6.93
CA SER A 403 -11.68 21.01 6.02
C SER A 403 -12.07 22.38 6.59
N HIS A 404 -11.52 23.45 6.03
CA HIS A 404 -11.44 24.77 6.63
C HIS A 404 -12.48 25.82 6.12
N GLU A 405 -13.54 25.42 5.43
CA GLU A 405 -14.56 26.38 5.01
C GLU A 405 -15.71 26.53 6.01
N LYS A 406 -16.14 27.76 6.22
CA LYS A 406 -17.26 28.07 7.11
C LYS A 406 -18.57 27.52 6.59
N ILE A 407 -19.35 26.95 7.47
CA ILE A 407 -20.69 26.37 7.25
C ILE A 407 -21.72 27.41 6.78
N GLU A 408 -21.47 28.69 6.92
CA GLU A 408 -22.39 29.76 6.58
C GLU A 408 -23.09 29.58 5.21
N LYS A 409 -22.42 28.89 4.27
CA LYS A 409 -22.99 28.55 2.95
C LYS A 409 -24.12 27.52 2.98
N PHE A 410 -24.14 26.67 3.99
CA PHE A 410 -25.08 25.54 4.11
C PHE A 410 -26.15 25.74 5.18
N GLN A 411 -25.95 26.73 6.08
CA GLN A 411 -26.89 27.07 7.15
C GLN A 411 -28.27 27.45 6.64
N THR A 412 -28.36 28.03 5.45
CA THR A 412 -29.62 28.42 4.82
C THR A 412 -30.29 27.30 4.02
N GLN A 413 -29.65 26.17 3.83
CA GLN A 413 -30.14 25.11 2.95
C GLN A 413 -30.54 23.84 3.67
N ASN A 414 -30.25 23.73 4.97
CA ASN A 414 -30.51 22.49 5.69
C ASN A 414 -30.83 22.75 7.18
N ASP A 415 -32.11 22.82 7.49
CA ASP A 415 -32.63 23.08 8.84
C ASP A 415 -32.14 22.02 9.84
N LEU A 416 -31.91 20.80 9.37
CA LEU A 416 -31.41 19.72 10.19
C LEU A 416 -29.96 19.94 10.68
N ILE A 417 -29.07 20.38 9.79
CA ILE A 417 -27.68 20.67 10.19
C ILE A 417 -27.70 21.80 11.24
N ASN A 418 -28.50 22.80 11.03
CA ASN A 418 -28.67 23.92 11.97
C ASN A 418 -29.20 23.40 13.33
N GLU A 419 -30.17 22.51 13.29
CA GLU A 419 -30.74 21.93 14.49
C GLU A 419 -29.74 21.02 15.21
N MET A 420 -28.97 20.21 14.48
CA MET A 420 -27.92 19.37 15.04
C MET A 420 -26.78 20.21 15.65
N ILE A 421 -26.45 21.35 15.05
CA ILE A 421 -25.48 22.32 15.60
C ILE A 421 -26.04 22.96 16.87
N ALA A 422 -27.27 23.46 16.82
CA ALA A 422 -27.95 24.12 17.95
C ALA A 422 -28.06 23.16 19.18
N ASN A 423 -28.18 21.87 18.94
CA ASN A 423 -28.24 20.86 20.00
C ASN A 423 -26.86 20.31 20.39
N SER A 424 -25.76 20.84 19.87
CA SER A 424 -24.37 20.39 20.13
C SER A 424 -24.12 18.92 19.76
N PHE A 425 -24.94 18.33 18.89
CA PHE A 425 -24.72 16.95 18.40
C PHE A 425 -23.56 16.88 17.44
N ILE A 426 -23.35 17.94 16.71
CA ILE A 426 -22.25 18.11 15.78
C ILE A 426 -21.57 19.43 16.03
N THR A 427 -20.26 19.41 15.93
CA THR A 427 -19.47 20.62 15.82
C THR A 427 -18.94 20.70 14.40
N VAL A 428 -19.02 21.89 13.88
CA VAL A 428 -18.56 22.17 12.54
C VAL A 428 -17.08 22.42 12.57
N LYS A 429 -16.38 21.73 11.69
CA LYS A 429 -15.03 22.06 11.27
C LYS A 429 -15.06 22.57 9.84
N GLU A 430 -14.14 23.40 9.53
CA GLU A 430 -13.93 24.06 8.24
C GLU A 430 -13.99 23.14 7.01
N CYS A 431 -14.43 23.65 5.86
CA CYS A 431 -14.68 22.86 4.65
C CYS A 431 -13.99 23.43 3.41
N ASP A 432 -13.34 22.58 2.64
CA ASP A 432 -12.88 22.87 1.29
C ASP A 432 -13.94 22.42 0.25
N TYR A 433 -14.05 23.14 -0.86
CA TYR A 433 -14.89 22.74 -1.99
C TYR A 433 -16.37 22.51 -1.69
N ASN A 434 -16.99 23.35 -0.88
CA ASN A 434 -18.40 23.22 -0.49
C ASN A 434 -18.72 21.95 0.31
N LEU A 435 -17.78 21.41 1.04
CA LEU A 435 -17.94 20.28 1.94
C LEU A 435 -18.02 20.74 3.38
N ILE A 436 -18.90 20.12 4.12
CA ILE A 436 -19.04 20.32 5.57
C ILE A 436 -18.32 19.17 6.28
N SER A 437 -17.40 19.50 7.19
CA SER A 437 -16.88 18.53 8.15
C SER A 437 -17.62 18.67 9.47
N LEU A 438 -18.14 17.56 9.93
CA LEU A 438 -18.95 17.52 11.14
C LEU A 438 -18.33 16.48 12.10
N ASN A 439 -18.04 16.92 13.33
CA ASN A 439 -17.70 16.02 14.42
C ASN A 439 -18.95 15.68 15.19
N PHE A 440 -19.21 14.39 15.35
CA PHE A 440 -20.27 13.90 16.22
C PHE A 440 -19.86 13.95 17.69
N ASN A 441 -20.62 14.63 18.49
CA ASN A 441 -20.53 14.52 19.94
C ASN A 441 -21.31 13.28 20.39
N ARG A 442 -20.62 12.15 20.57
CA ARG A 442 -21.22 10.87 21.00
C ARG A 442 -21.99 10.99 22.31
N ASP A 443 -21.51 11.80 23.25
CA ASP A 443 -22.12 11.93 24.57
C ASP A 443 -23.41 12.77 24.52
N ALA A 444 -23.45 13.80 23.68
CA ALA A 444 -24.66 14.55 23.45
C ALA A 444 -25.73 13.73 22.72
N PHE A 445 -25.31 12.90 21.77
CA PHE A 445 -26.18 11.98 21.07
C PHE A 445 -26.82 10.94 22.01
N ASN A 446 -26.05 10.35 22.91
CA ASN A 446 -26.52 9.35 23.87
C ASN A 446 -27.43 9.95 24.95
N ARG A 447 -27.25 11.20 25.34
CA ARG A 447 -28.03 11.87 26.38
C ARG A 447 -29.46 12.19 25.99
N LYS A 448 -29.79 12.28 24.69
CA LYS A 448 -31.11 12.65 24.20
C LYS A 448 -31.95 11.51 23.66
N LYS A 449 -31.86 10.30 24.21
CA LYS A 449 -32.76 9.16 23.91
C LYS A 449 -33.05 9.04 22.40
N TRP A 450 -32.04 8.76 21.60
CA TRP A 450 -32.26 8.26 20.26
C TRP A 450 -32.60 6.78 20.42
N ASN A 451 -33.87 6.55 20.76
CA ASN A 451 -34.40 5.24 20.94
C ASN A 451 -34.18 4.45 19.65
N ASP A 452 -33.46 3.36 19.74
CA ASP A 452 -33.30 2.30 18.75
C ASP A 452 -32.28 2.53 17.61
N LEU A 453 -31.59 3.63 17.56
CA LEU A 453 -30.49 3.80 16.62
C LEU A 453 -29.14 3.80 17.35
N THR A 454 -28.58 2.62 17.52
CA THR A 454 -27.14 2.48 17.83
C THR A 454 -26.32 2.99 16.65
N ILE A 455 -26.34 4.30 16.44
CA ILE A 455 -25.61 4.95 15.36
C ILE A 455 -24.15 5.03 15.79
N LYS A 456 -23.38 4.03 15.42
CA LYS A 456 -21.94 4.17 15.29
C LYS A 456 -21.68 4.98 14.01
N ALA A 457 -22.05 6.26 14.03
CA ALA A 457 -21.86 7.14 12.89
C ALA A 457 -20.36 7.34 12.64
N ARG A 458 -19.90 7.02 11.43
CA ARG A 458 -18.54 7.26 10.96
C ARG A 458 -18.41 8.52 10.09
N GLY A 459 -19.51 9.17 9.76
CA GLY A 459 -19.48 10.39 8.97
C GLY A 459 -20.87 10.81 8.49
N LEU A 460 -21.01 12.07 8.23
CA LEU A 460 -22.12 12.66 7.50
C LEU A 460 -21.69 12.89 6.06
N PHE A 461 -22.67 12.78 5.16
CA PHE A 461 -22.49 13.06 3.74
C PHE A 461 -23.61 14.01 3.33
N VAL A 462 -23.30 15.00 2.54
CA VAL A 462 -24.30 15.91 1.96
C VAL A 462 -24.29 15.73 0.46
N ASP A 463 -25.45 15.46 -0.10
CA ASP A 463 -25.64 15.49 -1.55
C ASP A 463 -25.65 16.95 -2.02
N ARG A 464 -24.82 17.29 -3.00
CA ARG A 464 -24.60 18.69 -3.42
C ARG A 464 -25.80 19.32 -4.10
N ASP A 465 -26.54 18.53 -4.84
CA ASP A 465 -27.62 19.02 -5.70
C ASP A 465 -28.97 19.05 -4.94
N SER A 466 -29.20 18.07 -4.07
CA SER A 466 -30.45 17.94 -3.29
C SER A 466 -30.36 18.53 -1.88
N GLY A 467 -29.14 18.73 -1.36
CA GLY A 467 -28.94 19.07 0.05
C GLY A 467 -29.24 17.92 1.02
N GLU A 468 -29.50 16.71 0.51
CA GLU A 468 -29.81 15.54 1.35
C GLU A 468 -28.63 15.18 2.24
N VAL A 469 -28.90 15.00 3.52
CA VAL A 469 -27.91 14.53 4.50
C VAL A 469 -28.01 13.02 4.64
N LYS A 470 -26.88 12.32 4.47
CA LYS A 470 -26.76 10.88 4.63
C LYS A 470 -25.83 10.58 5.80
N ILE A 471 -26.27 9.78 6.75
CA ILE A 471 -25.41 9.32 7.86
C ILE A 471 -24.88 7.93 7.54
N ARG A 472 -23.57 7.75 7.63
CA ARG A 472 -22.93 6.45 7.50
C ARG A 472 -22.84 5.78 8.87
N SER A 473 -23.62 4.72 9.08
CA SER A 473 -23.40 3.77 10.15
C SER A 473 -22.61 2.57 9.63
N TYR A 474 -22.02 1.81 10.51
CA TYR A 474 -21.02 0.75 10.35
C TYR A 474 -21.07 -0.14 9.09
N ASN A 475 -22.06 -0.13 8.26
CA ASN A 475 -22.15 -0.78 6.94
C ASN A 475 -23.41 -0.37 6.17
N LYS A 476 -24.15 0.66 6.60
CA LYS A 476 -25.35 1.11 5.91
C LYS A 476 -25.39 2.62 5.87
N PHE A 477 -25.80 3.16 4.73
CA PHE A 477 -26.18 4.56 4.62
C PHE A 477 -27.66 4.66 4.98
N PHE A 478 -27.99 5.58 5.87
CA PHE A 478 -29.36 5.97 6.12
C PHE A 478 -29.60 7.30 5.41
N ASN A 479 -30.59 7.32 4.52
CA ASN A 479 -31.08 8.56 3.96
C ASN A 479 -32.01 9.19 4.98
N TYR A 480 -31.65 10.35 5.44
CA TYR A 480 -32.52 11.18 6.21
C TYR A 480 -32.98 12.30 5.28
N GLY A 481 -34.01 12.05 4.47
CA GLY A 481 -34.73 13.13 3.81
C GLY A 481 -35.40 14.03 4.84
N GLU A 482 -35.77 15.24 4.49
CA GLU A 482 -36.36 16.27 5.37
C GLU A 482 -37.46 15.78 6.32
N ARG A 483 -38.04 14.61 6.05
CA ARG A 483 -39.13 14.01 6.83
C ARG A 483 -38.72 13.00 7.89
N ASN A 484 -37.48 12.56 7.92
CA ASN A 484 -37.10 11.37 8.68
C ASN A 484 -36.07 11.61 9.78
N ILE A 485 -35.56 12.80 9.91
CA ILE A 485 -34.81 13.12 11.10
C ILE A 485 -35.76 13.66 12.13
N ASN A 486 -36.53 12.75 12.63
CA ASN A 486 -37.08 12.93 13.94
C ASN A 486 -35.88 12.85 14.89
N LEU A 487 -35.35 13.98 15.27
CA LEU A 487 -34.21 14.08 16.19
C LEU A 487 -34.54 13.53 17.58
N GLY A 488 -35.52 12.63 17.66
CA GLY A 488 -35.85 11.92 18.90
C GLY A 488 -36.43 12.86 19.94
N TYR A 489 -37.16 13.88 19.51
CA TYR A 489 -37.93 14.72 20.38
C TYR A 489 -39.23 14.06 20.73
#